data_65748160ec3ba1230a8b62ae062449a1
#
_entry.id   65748160ec3ba1230a8b62ae062449a1
#
_cell.length_a   1.000
_cell.length_b   1.000
_cell.length_c   1.000
_cell.angle_alpha   90.00
_cell.angle_beta   90.00
_cell.angle_gamma   90.00
#
_symmetry.space_group_name_H-M   'P 1'
#
loop_
_entity.id
_entity.type
_entity.pdbx_description
1 polymer ?
#
loop_
_entity_poly.entity_id
_entity_poly.type
_entity_poly.pdbx_seq_one_letter_code
_entity_poly.pdbx_strand_id
1 'polypeptide(L)'
;MKLQGIPEAIAGGICSFPSVEAACNTVITTIQYGIPVARIELLDAVQVRACNRYSSLELPEETLLLLEFHGSKHGVEEQSEIFGEIATDYTPHEFKWTTDQE
;
A
#
# COMPACT_ATOMS: atom_id res chain seq x y z
N MET A 1 -30.89 -3.02 6.07
CA MET A 1 -30.98 -1.95 5.36
C MET A 1 -29.71 -1.41 5.10
N LYS A 2 -29.60 -0.68 4.30
CA LYS A 2 -28.45 -0.22 4.02
C LYS A 2 -28.43 1.18 4.04
N LEU A 3 -27.42 1.69 4.43
CA LEU A 3 -27.29 3.03 4.44
C LEU A 3 -26.75 3.46 3.19
N GLN A 4 -27.32 4.49 2.72
CA GLN A 4 -26.90 4.95 1.48
C GLN A 4 -26.27 6.22 1.69
N GLY A 5 -25.83 6.86 0.83
CA GLY A 5 -25.47 8.23 0.86
C GLY A 5 -24.02 8.53 1.13
N ILE A 6 -23.30 7.62 1.78
CA ILE A 6 -21.88 7.85 2.01
C ILE A 6 -21.11 6.90 1.12
N PRO A 7 -20.57 7.42 0.02
CA PRO A 7 -19.80 6.54 -0.87
C PRO A 7 -18.55 6.07 -0.17
N GLU A 8 -18.21 4.83 -0.39
CA GLU A 8 -16.99 4.28 0.15
C GLU A 8 -15.86 4.64 -0.78
N ALA A 9 -14.76 5.07 -0.20
CA ALA A 9 -13.56 5.37 -0.97
C ALA A 9 -12.56 4.25 -0.82
N ILE A 10 -11.72 4.09 -1.83
CA ILE A 10 -10.66 3.10 -1.81
C ILE A 10 -9.37 3.84 -2.10
N ALA A 11 -8.37 3.67 -1.24
CA ALA A 11 -7.04 4.17 -1.50
C ALA A 11 -6.15 2.97 -1.76
N GLY A 12 -5.44 2.98 -2.87
CA GLY A 12 -4.52 1.91 -3.20
C GLY A 12 -3.16 2.45 -3.52
N GLY A 13 -2.12 1.71 -3.19
CA GLY A 13 -0.79 2.19 -3.45
C GLY A 13 0.25 1.10 -3.43
N ILE A 14 1.47 1.49 -3.80
CA ILE A 14 2.60 0.59 -3.87
C ILE A 14 3.78 1.20 -3.14
N CYS A 15 4.60 0.35 -2.56
CA CYS A 15 5.81 0.78 -1.90
C CYS A 15 6.88 -0.29 -2.07
N SER A 16 8.07 0.11 -2.50
CA SER A 16 9.18 -0.82 -2.68
C SER A 16 10.01 -0.88 -1.41
N PHE A 17 10.53 -2.05 -1.10
CA PHE A 17 11.33 -2.27 0.10
C PHE A 17 12.60 -3.00 -0.27
N PRO A 18 13.70 -2.77 0.48
CA PRO A 18 14.96 -3.44 0.16
C PRO A 18 14.95 -4.94 0.46
N SER A 19 13.98 -5.41 1.25
CA SER A 19 13.90 -6.84 1.56
C SER A 19 12.49 -7.21 1.94
N VAL A 20 12.20 -8.50 1.91
CA VAL A 20 10.92 -9.03 2.38
C VAL A 20 10.74 -8.72 3.85
N GLU A 21 11.82 -8.82 4.61
CA GLU A 21 11.76 -8.55 6.04
C GLU A 21 11.32 -7.12 6.32
N ALA A 22 11.87 -6.15 5.58
CA ALA A 22 11.49 -4.75 5.76
C ALA A 22 10.01 -4.55 5.45
N ALA A 23 9.52 -5.17 4.38
CA ALA A 23 8.12 -5.07 4.01
C ALA A 23 7.23 -5.67 5.10
N CYS A 24 7.58 -6.84 5.61
CA CYS A 24 6.79 -7.49 6.65
C CYS A 24 6.78 -6.68 7.93
N ASN A 25 7.92 -6.12 8.32
CA ASN A 25 7.98 -5.29 9.52
C ASN A 25 7.13 -4.05 9.40
N THR A 26 7.07 -3.47 8.20
CA THR A 26 6.21 -2.32 7.96
C THR A 26 4.75 -2.69 8.15
N VAL A 27 4.33 -3.85 7.61
CA VAL A 27 2.95 -4.31 7.76
C VAL A 27 2.61 -4.57 9.21
N ILE A 28 3.52 -5.23 9.93
CA ILE A 28 3.29 -5.53 11.35
C ILE A 28 3.14 -4.23 12.13
N THR A 29 4.01 -3.27 11.90
CA THR A 29 3.93 -1.98 12.59
C THR A 29 2.62 -1.27 12.27
N THR A 30 2.18 -1.33 11.01
CA THR A 30 0.93 -0.71 10.59
C THR A 30 -0.25 -1.31 11.33
N ILE A 31 -0.27 -2.64 11.46
CA ILE A 31 -1.34 -3.31 12.18
C ILE A 31 -1.30 -2.95 13.66
N GLN A 32 -0.11 -2.84 14.23
CA GLN A 32 0.03 -2.48 15.63
C GLN A 32 -0.45 -1.06 15.90
N TYR A 33 -0.39 -0.19 14.90
CA TYR A 33 -0.94 1.16 15.04
C TYR A 33 -2.46 1.17 14.93
N GLY A 34 -3.07 0.03 14.65
CA GLY A 34 -4.52 -0.06 14.56
C GLY A 34 -5.09 0.35 13.22
N ILE A 35 -4.26 0.40 12.18
CA ILE A 35 -4.73 0.78 10.86
C ILE A 35 -5.29 -0.44 10.15
N PRO A 36 -6.58 -0.42 9.79
CA PRO A 36 -7.20 -1.58 9.14
C PRO A 36 -6.87 -1.59 7.66
N VAL A 37 -5.96 -2.47 7.26
CA VAL A 37 -5.62 -2.63 5.85
C VAL A 37 -6.60 -3.61 5.23
N ALA A 38 -7.25 -3.20 4.14
CA ALA A 38 -8.26 -4.03 3.51
C ALA A 38 -7.63 -5.12 2.65
N ARG A 39 -6.48 -4.85 2.06
CA ARG A 39 -5.84 -5.81 1.17
C ARG A 39 -4.36 -5.58 1.14
N ILE A 40 -3.59 -6.67 1.16
CA ILE A 40 -2.14 -6.60 1.08
C ILE A 40 -1.67 -7.68 0.11
N GLU A 41 -0.76 -7.30 -0.77
CA GLU A 41 -0.10 -8.25 -1.66
C GLU A 41 1.37 -7.96 -1.67
N LEU A 42 2.19 -9.01 -1.63
CA LEU A 42 3.63 -8.83 -1.62
C LEU A 42 4.23 -9.53 -2.82
N LEU A 43 5.05 -8.82 -3.58
CA LEU A 43 5.73 -9.35 -4.75
C LEU A 43 7.23 -9.29 -4.50
N ASP A 44 7.94 -10.38 -4.84
CA ASP A 44 9.39 -10.36 -4.69
C ASP A 44 10.04 -9.69 -5.92
N ALA A 45 11.36 -9.54 -5.88
CA ALA A 45 12.06 -8.83 -6.94
C ALA A 45 11.89 -9.49 -8.30
N VAL A 46 11.82 -10.82 -8.33
CA VAL A 46 11.67 -11.54 -9.59
C VAL A 46 10.27 -11.27 -10.18
N GLN A 47 9.25 -11.27 -9.32
CA GLN A 47 7.89 -10.97 -9.76
C GLN A 47 7.78 -9.54 -10.26
N VAL A 48 8.45 -8.59 -9.59
CA VAL A 48 8.43 -7.20 -10.02
C VAL A 48 9.11 -7.07 -11.37
N ARG A 49 10.22 -7.76 -11.58
CA ARG A 49 10.90 -7.72 -12.87
C ARG A 49 9.99 -8.23 -13.97
N ALA A 50 9.27 -9.32 -13.71
CA ALA A 50 8.34 -9.87 -14.70
C ALA A 50 7.22 -8.88 -15.00
N CYS A 51 6.68 -8.21 -13.97
CA CYS A 51 5.65 -7.22 -14.17
C CYS A 51 6.16 -6.04 -14.99
N ASN A 52 7.38 -5.59 -14.71
CA ASN A 52 7.96 -4.49 -15.49
C ASN A 52 8.05 -4.83 -16.96
N ARG A 53 8.49 -6.05 -17.27
CA ARG A 53 8.63 -6.46 -18.65
C ARG A 53 7.29 -6.61 -19.33
N TYR A 54 6.32 -7.17 -18.61
CA TYR A 54 5.03 -7.46 -19.19
C TYR A 54 4.20 -6.20 -19.41
N SER A 55 4.32 -5.22 -18.51
CA SER A 55 3.48 -4.03 -18.54
C SER A 55 4.24 -2.76 -18.88
N SER A 56 5.49 -2.88 -19.27
CA SER A 56 6.34 -1.71 -19.60
C SER A 56 6.44 -0.73 -18.44
N LEU A 57 6.48 -1.25 -17.22
CA LEU A 57 6.66 -0.41 -16.04
C LEU A 57 8.13 -0.32 -15.70
N GLU A 58 8.46 0.63 -14.84
CA GLU A 58 9.85 0.84 -14.43
C GLU A 58 9.95 0.90 -12.92
N LEU A 59 9.37 -0.07 -12.24
CA LEU A 59 9.43 -0.15 -10.79
C LEU A 59 10.79 -0.72 -10.37
N PRO A 60 11.29 -0.32 -9.19
CA PRO A 60 12.52 -0.92 -8.68
C PRO A 60 12.37 -2.44 -8.57
N GLU A 61 13.41 -3.18 -8.98
CA GLU A 61 13.36 -4.64 -8.89
C GLU A 61 13.71 -5.08 -7.50
N GLU A 62 12.82 -4.76 -6.56
CA GLU A 62 12.95 -5.09 -5.16
C GLU A 62 11.60 -5.60 -4.69
N THR A 63 11.51 -5.94 -3.41
CA THR A 63 10.24 -6.37 -2.85
C THR A 63 9.22 -5.25 -2.96
N LEU A 64 8.06 -5.55 -3.52
CA LEU A 64 7.01 -4.56 -3.71
C LEU A 64 5.80 -4.94 -2.88
N LEU A 65 5.25 -3.96 -2.18
CA LEU A 65 4.06 -4.16 -1.38
C LEU A 65 2.92 -3.38 -2.01
N LEU A 66 1.79 -4.07 -2.23
CA LEU A 66 0.58 -3.42 -2.73
C LEU A 66 -0.43 -3.43 -1.60
N LEU A 67 -1.04 -2.28 -1.35
CA LEU A 67 -1.99 -2.15 -0.26
C LEU A 67 -3.23 -1.43 -0.70
N GLU A 68 -4.36 -1.76 -0.06
CA GLU A 68 -5.59 -1.03 -0.23
C GLU A 68 -6.19 -0.73 1.13
N PHE A 69 -6.73 0.48 1.25
CA PHE A 69 -7.50 0.91 2.43
C PHE A 69 -8.89 1.26 1.96
N HIS A 70 -9.90 0.86 2.73
CA HIS A 70 -11.29 1.17 2.41
C HIS A 70 -11.90 1.98 3.54
N GLY A 71 -12.79 2.89 3.20
CA GLY A 71 -13.48 3.69 4.19
C GLY A 71 -13.94 5.00 3.61
N SER A 72 -14.08 6.02 4.46
CA SER A 72 -14.43 7.35 3.97
C SER A 72 -13.22 7.93 3.23
N LYS A 73 -13.47 8.88 2.34
CA LYS A 73 -12.39 9.49 1.60
C LYS A 73 -11.33 10.07 2.53
N HIS A 74 -11.78 10.79 3.54
CA HIS A 74 -10.86 11.39 4.49
C HIS A 74 -10.09 10.34 5.27
N GLY A 75 -10.77 9.26 5.65
CA GLY A 75 -10.14 8.19 6.42
C GLY A 75 -9.08 7.45 5.65
N VAL A 76 -9.35 7.12 4.36
CA VAL A 76 -8.36 6.39 3.58
C VAL A 76 -7.15 7.27 3.26
N GLU A 77 -7.36 8.58 3.10
CA GLU A 77 -6.24 9.49 2.89
C GLU A 77 -5.36 9.55 4.13
N GLU A 78 -5.97 9.64 5.30
CA GLU A 78 -5.23 9.67 6.54
C GLU A 78 -4.46 8.38 6.77
N GLN A 79 -5.11 7.23 6.52
CA GLN A 79 -4.46 5.94 6.68
C GLN A 79 -3.29 5.78 5.74
N SER A 80 -3.44 6.26 4.50
CA SER A 80 -2.37 6.17 3.53
C SER A 80 -1.16 7.01 3.93
N GLU A 81 -1.41 8.20 4.47
CA GLU A 81 -0.34 9.06 4.93
C GLU A 81 0.39 8.46 6.11
N ILE A 82 -0.35 7.87 7.06
CA ILE A 82 0.27 7.24 8.21
C ILE A 82 1.11 6.04 7.76
N PHE A 83 0.58 5.22 6.85
CA PHE A 83 1.36 4.10 6.35
C PHE A 83 2.65 4.60 5.70
N GLY A 84 2.56 5.68 4.92
CA GLY A 84 3.75 6.23 4.28
C GLY A 84 4.81 6.65 5.29
N GLU A 85 4.39 7.25 6.41
CA GLU A 85 5.32 7.63 7.45
C GLU A 85 5.95 6.42 8.12
N ILE A 86 5.16 5.39 8.39
CA ILE A 86 5.70 4.17 8.96
C ILE A 86 6.73 3.56 8.03
N ALA A 87 6.43 3.53 6.74
CA ALA A 87 7.30 2.92 5.75
C ALA A 87 8.66 3.61 5.66
N THR A 88 8.72 4.90 5.96
CA THR A 88 10.00 5.61 5.86
C THR A 88 11.05 5.05 6.81
N ASP A 89 10.64 4.35 7.87
CA ASP A 89 11.58 3.73 8.80
C ASP A 89 12.17 2.43 8.24
N TYR A 90 11.59 1.90 7.17
CA TYR A 90 11.97 0.59 6.68
C TYR A 90 12.43 0.61 5.21
N THR A 91 12.20 1.69 4.50
CA THR A 91 12.60 1.79 3.10
C THR A 91 12.90 3.23 2.73
N PRO A 92 13.87 3.45 1.83
CA PRO A 92 14.09 4.80 1.31
C PRO A 92 13.13 5.19 0.20
N HIS A 93 12.28 4.25 -0.25
CA HIS A 93 11.35 4.52 -1.34
C HIS A 93 10.06 5.12 -0.80
N GLU A 94 9.43 5.94 -1.62
CA GLU A 94 8.19 6.62 -1.24
C GLU A 94 6.99 5.72 -1.49
N PHE A 95 5.99 5.80 -0.61
CA PHE A 95 4.72 5.13 -0.82
C PHE A 95 3.88 5.96 -1.79
N LYS A 96 3.62 5.41 -2.97
CA LYS A 96 2.84 6.11 -4.00
C LYS A 96 1.42 5.57 -3.98
N TRP A 97 0.45 6.46 -3.74
CA TRP A 97 -0.92 6.01 -3.60
C TRP A 97 -1.89 7.02 -4.21
N THR A 98 -3.06 6.52 -4.56
CA THR A 98 -4.12 7.35 -5.08
C THR A 98 -5.44 6.88 -4.47
N THR A 99 -6.49 7.69 -4.59
CA THR A 99 -7.81 7.34 -4.08
C THR A 99 -8.79 7.26 -5.22
N ASP A 100 -9.74 6.33 -5.06
CA ASP A 100 -10.87 6.19 -5.95
C ASP A 100 -12.10 6.21 -5.08
N GLN A 101 -13.18 6.86 -5.56
CA GLN A 101 -14.40 6.93 -4.80
C GLN A 101 -15.49 6.27 -5.60
N GLU A 102 -16.17 5.31 -4.96
CA GLU A 102 -17.22 4.56 -5.65
C GLU A 102 -18.57 5.20 -5.54
#